data_fe6b22f9e2f47b7647b60b73e8eceded
#
_entry.id   fe6b22f9e2f47b7647b60b73e8eceded
#
_cell.length_a   1.000
_cell.length_b   1.000
_cell.length_c   1.000
_cell.angle_alpha   90.00
_cell.angle_beta   90.00
_cell.angle_gamma   90.00
#
_symmetry.space_group_name_H-M   'P 1'
#
loop_
_entity.id
_entity.type
_entity.pdbx_description
1 polymer ?
#
loop_
_entity_poly.entity_id
_entity_poly.type
_entity_poly.pdbx_seq_one_letter_code
_entity_poly.pdbx_strand_id
1 'polypeptide(L)'
;VLRCWSSGSADFRLDRRAADPHKPPRNPAQEAVIDIQHAQAEFRAAYQGGAPGVFASGLAWLAADAAWYVWGGLYAFFTLFIGGMLIMPLALLIARLFRAPKVSKGNPLTLLGFEAVLPLFAGLLIAWGLMPVSESFAFAAFALVIGARYLSFATMYGERLYWALGAVLFAIGTAFAIRPDLLPVHVTLVVGAAELLFAALLFTRWNASIARSAAA
;
A
#
# COMPACT_ATOMS: atom_id res chain seq x y z
N VAL A 1 -6.26 -32.94 -6.73
CA VAL A 1 -5.75 -32.73 -8.09
C VAL A 1 -4.35 -32.10 -7.98
N LEU A 2 -3.39 -32.97 -7.65
CA LEU A 2 -1.94 -32.69 -7.63
C LEU A 2 -1.37 -33.24 -8.94
N ARG A 3 -1.08 -32.39 -9.91
CA ARG A 3 -0.12 -32.66 -10.99
C ARG A 3 0.27 -31.39 -11.71
N CYS A 4 1.55 -31.32 -12.00
CA CYS A 4 2.29 -30.35 -12.81
C CYS A 4 2.99 -29.22 -12.06
N TRP A 5 3.95 -29.61 -11.22
CA TRP A 5 5.17 -28.84 -11.14
C TRP A 5 6.28 -29.66 -11.79
N SER A 6 6.32 -29.66 -13.14
CA SER A 6 7.42 -30.18 -13.91
C SER A 6 8.38 -29.05 -14.20
N SER A 7 9.60 -29.24 -13.71
CA SER A 7 10.86 -28.61 -14.07
C SER A 7 10.87 -27.93 -15.44
N GLY A 8 10.52 -26.64 -15.50
CA GLY A 8 10.96 -25.74 -16.54
C GLY A 8 12.38 -25.30 -16.14
N SER A 9 13.39 -25.92 -16.71
CA SER A 9 14.74 -25.38 -16.76
C SER A 9 14.64 -23.99 -17.40
N ALA A 10 14.63 -22.94 -16.56
CA ALA A 10 14.83 -21.58 -17.00
C ALA A 10 16.24 -21.55 -17.60
N ASP A 11 16.31 -21.55 -18.94
CA ASP A 11 17.50 -21.16 -19.68
C ASP A 11 17.85 -19.75 -19.22
N PHE A 12 18.65 -19.65 -18.18
CA PHE A 12 19.31 -18.45 -17.75
C PHE A 12 20.39 -18.13 -18.79
N ARG A 13 19.94 -17.63 -19.94
CA ARG A 13 20.84 -17.01 -20.92
C ARG A 13 21.43 -15.79 -20.24
N LEU A 14 22.59 -15.98 -19.65
CA LEU A 14 23.49 -14.87 -19.33
C LEU A 14 23.66 -14.06 -20.60
N ASP A 15 23.02 -12.88 -20.64
CA ASP A 15 23.30 -11.86 -21.66
C ASP A 15 24.77 -11.47 -21.48
N ARG A 16 25.64 -12.17 -22.20
CA ARG A 16 27.07 -11.87 -22.28
C ARG A 16 27.23 -10.61 -23.16
N ARG A 17 26.70 -9.49 -22.68
CA ARG A 17 27.21 -8.20 -23.12
C ARG A 17 28.67 -8.19 -22.71
N ALA A 18 29.56 -8.03 -23.72
CA ALA A 18 30.99 -8.05 -23.55
C ALA A 18 31.40 -7.26 -22.29
N ALA A 19 31.83 -8.01 -21.27
CA ALA A 19 32.32 -7.41 -20.05
C ALA A 19 33.53 -6.57 -20.41
N ASP A 20 33.49 -5.27 -20.13
CA ASP A 20 34.64 -4.40 -20.26
C ASP A 20 35.78 -4.95 -19.39
N PRO A 21 36.89 -5.43 -19.95
CA PRO A 21 37.95 -6.10 -19.19
C PRO A 21 38.65 -5.19 -18.16
N HIS A 22 38.40 -3.87 -18.21
CA HIS A 22 38.94 -2.90 -17.25
C HIS A 22 37.99 -2.55 -16.09
N LYS A 23 36.77 -3.11 -16.08
CA LYS A 23 35.81 -2.82 -15.00
C LYS A 23 35.97 -3.86 -13.89
N PRO A 24 36.31 -3.47 -12.65
CA PRO A 24 36.43 -4.41 -11.54
C PRO A 24 35.10 -5.15 -11.34
N PRO A 25 35.13 -6.43 -10.97
CA PRO A 25 33.93 -7.21 -10.72
C PRO A 25 33.11 -6.52 -9.62
N ARG A 26 31.84 -6.25 -9.90
CA ARG A 26 30.92 -5.66 -8.91
C ARG A 26 30.67 -6.69 -7.81
N ASN A 27 30.64 -6.21 -6.57
CA ASN A 27 30.26 -7.03 -5.43
C ASN A 27 28.80 -7.49 -5.62
N PRO A 28 28.48 -8.80 -5.52
CA PRO A 28 27.10 -9.30 -5.69
C PRO A 28 26.08 -8.62 -4.76
N ALA A 29 26.49 -8.22 -3.55
CA ALA A 29 25.63 -7.43 -2.68
C ALA A 29 25.30 -6.04 -3.24
N GLN A 30 26.22 -5.42 -3.96
CA GLN A 30 26.05 -4.12 -4.60
C GLN A 30 25.15 -4.22 -5.85
N GLU A 31 25.24 -5.31 -6.60
CA GLU A 31 24.33 -5.60 -7.72
C GLU A 31 22.89 -5.83 -7.23
N ALA A 32 22.71 -6.60 -6.14
CA ALA A 32 21.40 -6.82 -5.54
C ALA A 32 20.76 -5.52 -5.02
N VAL A 33 21.54 -4.61 -4.43
CA VAL A 33 21.03 -3.29 -3.98
C VAL A 33 20.60 -2.42 -5.15
N ILE A 34 21.36 -2.42 -6.25
CA ILE A 34 21.01 -1.67 -7.46
C ILE A 34 19.73 -2.23 -8.09
N ASP A 35 19.54 -3.54 -8.09
CA ASP A 35 18.36 -4.20 -8.62
C ASP A 35 17.10 -3.84 -7.83
N ILE A 36 17.15 -3.84 -6.49
CA ILE A 36 16.04 -3.40 -5.63
C ILE A 36 15.68 -1.92 -5.86
N GLN A 37 16.68 -1.06 -5.95
CA GLN A 37 16.44 0.37 -6.18
C GLN A 37 15.77 0.62 -7.54
N HIS A 38 16.18 -0.12 -8.57
CA HIS A 38 15.59 -0.07 -9.89
C HIS A 38 14.14 -0.58 -9.84
N ALA A 39 13.89 -1.72 -9.20
CA ALA A 39 12.56 -2.28 -9.02
C ALA A 39 11.61 -1.32 -8.29
N GLN A 40 12.09 -0.65 -7.24
CA GLN A 40 11.35 0.38 -6.51
C GLN A 40 11.06 1.62 -7.38
N ALA A 41 12.02 2.05 -8.20
CA ALA A 41 11.84 3.19 -9.10
C ALA A 41 10.76 2.91 -10.14
N GLU A 42 10.75 1.71 -10.71
CA GLU A 42 9.73 1.23 -11.64
C GLU A 42 8.34 1.20 -10.98
N PHE A 43 8.25 0.66 -9.74
CA PHE A 43 7.01 0.65 -8.98
C PHE A 43 6.49 2.06 -8.67
N ARG A 44 7.37 2.97 -8.25
CA ARG A 44 7.00 4.39 -8.05
C ARG A 44 6.48 5.04 -9.31
N ALA A 45 7.11 4.78 -10.44
CA ALA A 45 6.68 5.35 -11.72
C ALA A 45 5.31 4.82 -12.15
N ALA A 46 5.08 3.50 -12.00
CA ALA A 46 3.85 2.85 -12.40
C ALA A 46 2.62 3.27 -11.56
N TYR A 47 2.83 3.53 -10.27
CA TYR A 47 1.75 3.82 -9.32
C TYR A 47 1.84 5.22 -8.69
N GLN A 48 2.62 6.12 -9.28
CA GLN A 48 2.77 7.51 -8.80
C GLN A 48 3.15 7.57 -7.30
N GLY A 49 4.11 6.73 -6.91
CA GLY A 49 4.54 6.59 -5.52
C GLY A 49 3.47 5.99 -4.59
N GLY A 50 2.38 5.42 -5.14
CA GLY A 50 1.28 4.84 -4.36
C GLY A 50 0.26 5.85 -3.82
N ALA A 51 0.46 7.16 -4.06
CA ALA A 51 -0.40 8.22 -3.57
C ALA A 51 -1.89 8.06 -3.97
N PRO A 52 -2.24 7.66 -5.22
CA PRO A 52 -3.63 7.41 -5.59
C PRO A 52 -4.30 6.31 -4.78
N GLY A 53 -3.55 5.26 -4.40
CA GLY A 53 -4.06 4.17 -3.57
C GLY A 53 -4.36 4.63 -2.14
N VAL A 54 -3.46 5.42 -1.53
CA VAL A 54 -3.68 6.01 -0.19
C VAL A 54 -4.85 6.99 -0.21
N PHE A 55 -4.97 7.80 -1.27
CA PHE A 55 -6.10 8.72 -1.45
C PHE A 55 -7.43 7.96 -1.53
N ALA A 56 -7.52 6.91 -2.36
CA ALA A 56 -8.72 6.09 -2.48
C ALA A 56 -9.08 5.39 -1.16
N SER A 57 -8.06 4.93 -0.40
CA SER A 57 -8.25 4.36 0.94
C SER A 57 -8.83 5.39 1.92
N GLY A 58 -8.27 6.58 1.97
CA GLY A 58 -8.79 7.68 2.81
C GLY A 58 -10.24 8.02 2.49
N LEU A 59 -10.60 8.06 1.20
CA LEU A 59 -12.00 8.27 0.78
C LEU A 59 -12.91 7.12 1.22
N ALA A 60 -12.44 5.86 1.18
CA ALA A 60 -13.21 4.72 1.64
C ALA A 60 -13.50 4.79 3.15
N TRP A 61 -12.51 5.21 3.95
CA TRP A 61 -12.67 5.44 5.38
C TRP A 61 -13.67 6.58 5.68
N LEU A 62 -13.59 7.70 4.96
CA LEU A 62 -14.53 8.82 5.13
C LEU A 62 -15.95 8.44 4.68
N ALA A 63 -16.08 7.66 3.61
CA ALA A 63 -17.38 7.14 3.18
C ALA A 63 -17.98 6.20 4.22
N ALA A 64 -17.15 5.35 4.85
CA ALA A 64 -17.57 4.51 5.96
C ALA A 64 -18.00 5.32 7.18
N ASP A 65 -17.29 6.41 7.50
CA ASP A 65 -17.69 7.31 8.57
C ASP A 65 -19.05 7.96 8.30
N ALA A 66 -19.25 8.47 7.10
CA ALA A 66 -20.54 9.03 6.68
C ALA A 66 -21.67 7.98 6.76
N ALA A 67 -21.40 6.73 6.34
CA ALA A 67 -22.34 5.63 6.46
C ALA A 67 -22.68 5.30 7.93
N TRP A 68 -21.69 5.44 8.81
CA TRP A 68 -21.89 5.23 10.25
C TRP A 68 -22.89 6.24 10.82
N TYR A 69 -22.72 7.52 10.52
CA TYR A 69 -23.65 8.56 10.98
C TYR A 69 -25.07 8.38 10.46
N VAL A 70 -25.24 7.88 9.22
CA VAL A 70 -26.57 7.79 8.59
C VAL A 70 -27.26 6.47 8.90
N TRP A 71 -26.52 5.35 8.90
CA TRP A 71 -27.09 3.99 8.95
C TRP A 71 -26.51 3.09 10.04
N GLY A 72 -25.48 3.53 10.76
CA GLY A 72 -24.83 2.77 11.82
C GLY A 72 -23.61 1.96 11.36
N GLY A 73 -22.90 1.37 12.34
CA GLY A 73 -21.59 0.77 12.15
C GLY A 73 -21.58 -0.43 11.22
N LEU A 74 -22.65 -1.22 11.15
CA LEU A 74 -22.74 -2.34 10.21
C LEU A 74 -22.66 -1.87 8.75
N TYR A 75 -23.37 -0.81 8.40
CA TYR A 75 -23.31 -0.22 7.06
C TYR A 75 -21.94 0.44 6.80
N ALA A 76 -21.35 1.05 7.81
CA ALA A 76 -19.99 1.57 7.72
C ALA A 76 -19.00 0.45 7.39
N PHE A 77 -19.13 -0.72 8.02
CA PHE A 77 -18.28 -1.87 7.74
C PHE A 77 -18.39 -2.33 6.28
N PHE A 78 -19.61 -2.50 5.76
CA PHE A 78 -19.81 -2.88 4.36
C PHE A 78 -19.35 -1.79 3.40
N THR A 79 -19.53 -0.52 3.74
CA THR A 79 -19.02 0.60 2.93
C THR A 79 -17.49 0.56 2.85
N LEU A 80 -16.80 0.33 3.97
CA LEU A 80 -15.36 0.20 4.02
C LEU A 80 -14.86 -1.05 3.26
N PHE A 81 -15.57 -2.17 3.39
CA PHE A 81 -15.27 -3.40 2.66
C PHE A 81 -15.35 -3.20 1.14
N ILE A 82 -16.47 -2.65 0.65
CA ILE A 82 -16.68 -2.38 -0.79
C ILE A 82 -15.68 -1.33 -1.26
N GLY A 83 -15.50 -0.25 -0.50
CA GLY A 83 -14.53 0.80 -0.78
C GLY A 83 -13.11 0.22 -0.90
N GLY A 84 -12.72 -0.65 0.02
CA GLY A 84 -11.44 -1.35 0.00
C GLY A 84 -11.22 -2.19 -1.27
N MET A 85 -12.26 -2.88 -1.75
CA MET A 85 -12.20 -3.62 -3.01
C MET A 85 -12.04 -2.71 -4.24
N LEU A 86 -12.56 -1.47 -4.17
CA LEU A 86 -12.48 -0.51 -5.26
C LEU A 86 -11.14 0.24 -5.32
N ILE A 87 -10.32 0.22 -4.26
CA ILE A 87 -9.02 0.92 -4.21
C ILE A 87 -8.14 0.52 -5.40
N MET A 88 -7.97 -0.78 -5.64
CA MET A 88 -7.09 -1.26 -6.72
C MET A 88 -7.62 -0.90 -8.12
N PRO A 89 -8.91 -1.14 -8.46
CA PRO A 89 -9.49 -0.67 -9.72
C PRO A 89 -9.34 0.85 -9.91
N LEU A 90 -9.59 1.65 -8.88
CA LEU A 90 -9.44 3.10 -8.94
C LEU A 90 -7.99 3.53 -9.14
N ALA A 91 -7.04 2.94 -8.40
CA ALA A 91 -5.62 3.22 -8.57
C ALA A 91 -5.14 2.90 -9.99
N LEU A 92 -5.57 1.75 -10.55
CA LEU A 92 -5.26 1.38 -11.94
C LEU A 92 -5.91 2.32 -12.96
N LEU A 93 -7.14 2.77 -12.72
CA LEU A 93 -7.82 3.75 -13.57
C LEU A 93 -7.06 5.07 -13.58
N ILE A 94 -6.68 5.58 -12.41
CA ILE A 94 -5.88 6.79 -12.27
C ILE A 94 -4.54 6.63 -13.00
N ALA A 95 -3.82 5.53 -12.77
CA ALA A 95 -2.56 5.26 -13.47
C ALA A 95 -2.71 5.26 -15.00
N ARG A 96 -3.83 4.71 -15.54
CA ARG A 96 -4.13 4.75 -16.97
C ARG A 96 -4.43 6.15 -17.48
N LEU A 97 -5.22 6.94 -16.74
CA LEU A 97 -5.52 8.32 -17.10
C LEU A 97 -4.26 9.19 -17.21
N PHE A 98 -3.32 8.99 -16.31
CA PHE A 98 -2.02 9.68 -16.31
C PHE A 98 -0.96 9.00 -17.19
N ARG A 99 -1.33 7.97 -17.99
CA ARG A 99 -0.43 7.23 -18.89
C ARG A 99 0.84 6.72 -18.18
N ALA A 100 0.69 6.28 -16.92
CA ALA A 100 1.79 5.73 -16.15
C ALA A 100 2.39 4.49 -16.84
N PRO A 101 3.72 4.29 -16.78
CA PRO A 101 4.36 3.10 -17.34
C PRO A 101 3.88 1.84 -16.60
N LYS A 102 3.94 0.71 -17.28
CA LYS A 102 3.61 -0.59 -16.66
C LYS A 102 4.82 -1.14 -15.93
N VAL A 103 4.58 -1.80 -14.81
CA VAL A 103 5.61 -2.59 -14.12
C VAL A 103 6.04 -3.76 -14.98
N SER A 104 7.33 -4.05 -15.06
CA SER A 104 7.87 -5.19 -15.79
C SER A 104 7.40 -6.51 -15.18
N LYS A 105 7.21 -7.53 -16.02
CA LYS A 105 6.73 -8.86 -15.57
C LYS A 105 7.70 -9.57 -14.60
N GLY A 106 8.97 -9.16 -14.61
CA GLY A 106 10.01 -9.74 -13.75
C GLY A 106 10.28 -8.95 -12.45
N ASN A 107 9.52 -7.89 -12.17
CA ASN A 107 9.76 -7.09 -10.98
C ASN A 107 9.39 -7.87 -9.70
N PRO A 108 10.37 -8.15 -8.81
CA PRO A 108 10.14 -8.97 -7.61
C PRO A 108 9.17 -8.34 -6.62
N LEU A 109 9.00 -7.01 -6.64
CA LEU A 109 8.08 -6.30 -5.75
C LEU A 109 6.61 -6.52 -6.09
N THR A 110 6.31 -7.06 -7.29
CA THR A 110 4.93 -7.40 -7.67
C THR A 110 4.36 -8.48 -6.75
N LEU A 111 5.16 -9.49 -6.39
CA LEU A 111 4.73 -10.54 -5.46
C LEU A 111 4.46 -9.98 -4.06
N LEU A 112 5.35 -9.12 -3.56
CA LEU A 112 5.17 -8.43 -2.27
C LEU A 112 3.86 -7.61 -2.25
N GLY A 113 3.49 -7.01 -3.39
CA GLY A 113 2.21 -6.32 -3.55
C GLY A 113 1.00 -7.24 -3.35
N PHE A 114 1.03 -8.45 -3.88
CA PHE A 114 -0.01 -9.46 -3.64
C PHE A 114 -0.01 -9.95 -2.20
N GLU A 115 1.15 -10.26 -1.63
CA GLU A 115 1.29 -10.70 -0.24
C GLU A 115 0.75 -9.65 0.75
N ALA A 116 0.94 -8.36 0.47
CA ALA A 116 0.42 -7.27 1.28
C ALA A 116 -1.12 -7.16 1.28
N VAL A 117 -1.83 -7.90 0.40
CA VAL A 117 -3.29 -7.94 0.39
C VAL A 117 -3.83 -8.96 1.39
N LEU A 118 -3.13 -10.06 1.65
CA LEU A 118 -3.60 -11.12 2.54
C LEU A 118 -3.91 -10.65 3.96
N PRO A 119 -3.05 -9.82 4.62
CA PRO A 119 -3.37 -9.27 5.95
C PRO A 119 -4.66 -8.46 5.99
N LEU A 120 -5.08 -7.84 4.88
CA LEU A 120 -6.34 -7.09 4.82
C LEU A 120 -7.55 -8.01 4.99
N PHE A 121 -7.56 -9.15 4.29
CA PHE A 121 -8.66 -10.11 4.43
C PHE A 121 -8.71 -10.71 5.83
N ALA A 122 -7.55 -11.04 6.41
CA ALA A 122 -7.48 -11.50 7.80
C ALA A 122 -7.98 -10.41 8.77
N GLY A 123 -7.55 -9.16 8.58
CA GLY A 123 -7.99 -8.03 9.38
C GLY A 123 -9.48 -7.74 9.27
N LEU A 124 -10.05 -7.84 8.06
CA LEU A 124 -11.49 -7.71 7.83
C LEU A 124 -12.29 -8.80 8.54
N LEU A 125 -11.81 -10.05 8.49
CA LEU A 125 -12.45 -11.16 9.19
C LEU A 125 -12.41 -10.97 10.72
N ILE A 126 -11.29 -10.51 11.26
CA ILE A 126 -11.14 -10.17 12.68
C ILE A 126 -12.10 -9.02 13.04
N ALA A 127 -12.11 -7.94 12.26
CA ALA A 127 -13.00 -6.81 12.50
C ALA A 127 -14.46 -7.23 12.45
N TRP A 128 -14.86 -8.06 11.49
CA TRP A 128 -16.21 -8.62 11.43
C TRP A 128 -16.57 -9.40 12.70
N GLY A 129 -15.68 -10.25 13.19
CA GLY A 129 -15.88 -11.00 14.43
C GLY A 129 -15.99 -10.11 15.67
N LEU A 130 -15.39 -8.91 15.65
CA LEU A 130 -15.44 -7.93 16.74
C LEU A 130 -16.66 -7.01 16.69
N MET A 131 -17.35 -6.89 15.53
CA MET A 131 -18.53 -6.02 15.38
C MET A 131 -19.61 -6.23 16.44
N PRO A 132 -19.99 -7.47 16.80
CA PRO A 132 -21.00 -7.71 17.85
C PRO A 132 -20.52 -7.30 19.25
N VAL A 133 -19.22 -7.21 19.49
CA VAL A 133 -18.64 -6.83 20.78
C VAL A 133 -18.56 -5.30 20.89
N SER A 134 -18.00 -4.66 19.90
CA SER A 134 -17.88 -3.20 19.81
C SER A 134 -17.53 -2.77 18.38
N GLU A 135 -18.38 -2.02 17.75
CA GLU A 135 -18.13 -1.45 16.42
C GLU A 135 -16.86 -0.59 16.41
N SER A 136 -16.70 0.28 17.39
CA SER A 136 -15.51 1.14 17.51
C SER A 136 -14.21 0.33 17.62
N PHE A 137 -14.23 -0.73 18.43
CA PHE A 137 -13.08 -1.62 18.58
C PHE A 137 -12.78 -2.41 17.29
N ALA A 138 -13.82 -2.83 16.56
CA ALA A 138 -13.66 -3.52 15.28
C ALA A 138 -12.91 -2.64 14.24
N PHE A 139 -13.33 -1.38 14.10
CA PHE A 139 -12.66 -0.43 13.20
C PHE A 139 -11.27 -0.04 13.69
N ALA A 140 -11.07 0.09 15.00
CA ALA A 140 -9.76 0.34 15.59
C ALA A 140 -8.78 -0.81 15.31
N ALA A 141 -9.22 -2.06 15.47
CA ALA A 141 -8.43 -3.25 15.16
C ALA A 141 -8.09 -3.31 13.66
N PHE A 142 -9.04 -2.95 12.78
CA PHE A 142 -8.77 -2.89 11.35
C PHE A 142 -7.78 -1.78 10.97
N ALA A 143 -7.83 -0.63 11.65
CA ALA A 143 -6.86 0.44 11.47
C ALA A 143 -5.41 0.00 11.82
N LEU A 144 -5.24 -0.84 12.85
CA LEU A 144 -3.94 -1.46 13.18
C LEU A 144 -3.41 -2.31 12.02
N VAL A 145 -4.27 -3.13 11.41
CA VAL A 145 -3.90 -3.99 10.28
C VAL A 145 -3.50 -3.16 9.06
N ILE A 146 -4.26 -2.10 8.76
CA ILE A 146 -3.93 -1.16 7.67
C ILE A 146 -2.60 -0.46 7.95
N GLY A 147 -2.37 0.01 9.18
CA GLY A 147 -1.11 0.62 9.60
C GLY A 147 0.08 -0.32 9.39
N ALA A 148 -0.04 -1.58 9.83
CA ALA A 148 0.99 -2.60 9.63
C ALA A 148 1.26 -2.87 8.14
N ARG A 149 0.23 -2.89 7.29
CA ARG A 149 0.37 -3.05 5.84
C ARG A 149 1.18 -1.94 5.19
N TYR A 150 1.03 -0.70 5.63
CA TYR A 150 1.80 0.42 5.07
C TYR A 150 3.31 0.28 5.28
N LEU A 151 3.76 -0.49 6.28
CA LEU A 151 5.19 -0.79 6.45
C LEU A 151 5.75 -1.58 5.25
N SER A 152 4.98 -2.49 4.68
CA SER A 152 5.36 -3.20 3.44
C SER A 152 5.48 -2.24 2.25
N PHE A 153 4.64 -1.20 2.19
CA PHE A 153 4.69 -0.20 1.13
C PHE A 153 5.95 0.67 1.21
N ALA A 154 6.50 0.89 2.41
CA ALA A 154 7.80 1.55 2.55
C ALA A 154 8.90 0.80 1.80
N THR A 155 8.89 -0.53 1.86
CA THR A 155 9.82 -1.39 1.11
C THR A 155 9.50 -1.40 -0.39
N MET A 156 8.23 -1.50 -0.77
CA MET A 156 7.81 -1.56 -2.18
C MET A 156 8.13 -0.28 -2.95
N TYR A 157 7.86 0.87 -2.34
CA TYR A 157 8.07 2.17 -2.97
C TYR A 157 9.42 2.80 -2.63
N GLY A 158 10.18 2.27 -1.63
CA GLY A 158 11.39 2.89 -1.13
C GLY A 158 11.15 4.30 -0.56
N GLU A 159 9.95 4.57 -0.03
CA GLU A 159 9.52 5.88 0.46
C GLU A 159 9.24 5.84 1.96
N ARG A 160 10.01 6.64 2.73
CA ARG A 160 9.94 6.66 4.21
C ARG A 160 8.63 7.20 4.76
N LEU A 161 7.86 7.95 3.99
CA LEU A 161 6.55 8.44 4.43
C LEU A 161 5.59 7.30 4.78
N TYR A 162 5.73 6.13 4.16
CA TYR A 162 4.90 4.97 4.51
C TYR A 162 5.19 4.43 5.91
N TRP A 163 6.43 4.56 6.42
CA TRP A 163 6.74 4.27 7.82
C TRP A 163 5.98 5.20 8.76
N ALA A 164 5.99 6.50 8.44
CA ALA A 164 5.28 7.49 9.25
C ALA A 164 3.76 7.26 9.19
N LEU A 165 3.19 7.02 7.99
CA LEU A 165 1.77 6.71 7.84
C LEU A 165 1.39 5.46 8.62
N GLY A 166 2.14 4.37 8.47
CA GLY A 166 1.90 3.12 9.21
C GLY A 166 1.92 3.33 10.72
N ALA A 167 2.93 4.05 11.23
CA ALA A 167 3.04 4.36 12.65
C ALA A 167 1.88 5.23 13.16
N VAL A 168 1.45 6.23 12.40
CA VAL A 168 0.30 7.10 12.75
C VAL A 168 -0.98 6.29 12.81
N LEU A 169 -1.28 5.46 11.80
CA LEU A 169 -2.48 4.64 11.81
C LEU A 169 -2.45 3.58 12.91
N PHE A 170 -1.28 3.01 13.19
CA PHE A 170 -1.11 2.09 14.30
C PHE A 170 -1.37 2.78 15.65
N ALA A 171 -0.87 4.00 15.82
CA ALA A 171 -1.12 4.80 17.03
C ALA A 171 -2.60 5.16 17.18
N ILE A 172 -3.27 5.59 16.09
CA ILE A 172 -4.72 5.88 16.07
C ILE A 172 -5.51 4.61 16.46
N GLY A 173 -5.25 3.49 15.79
CA GLY A 173 -5.94 2.23 16.07
C GLY A 173 -5.75 1.79 17.52
N THR A 174 -4.53 1.87 18.06
CA THR A 174 -4.23 1.55 19.47
C THR A 174 -4.98 2.49 20.42
N ALA A 175 -4.95 3.80 20.17
CA ALA A 175 -5.60 4.79 21.03
C ALA A 175 -7.12 4.54 21.12
N PHE A 176 -7.79 4.33 19.99
CA PHE A 176 -9.23 4.05 19.97
C PHE A 176 -9.58 2.64 20.48
N ALA A 177 -8.68 1.66 20.35
CA ALA A 177 -8.87 0.34 20.93
C ALA A 177 -8.85 0.37 22.46
N ILE A 178 -7.98 1.20 23.07
CA ILE A 178 -7.86 1.36 24.51
C ILE A 178 -8.91 2.35 25.06
N ARG A 179 -9.19 3.40 24.35
CA ARG A 179 -10.09 4.49 24.72
C ARG A 179 -11.00 4.86 23.54
N PRO A 180 -12.10 4.10 23.34
CA PRO A 180 -13.04 4.36 22.22
C PRO A 180 -13.68 5.75 22.29
N ASP A 181 -13.75 6.31 23.49
CA ASP A 181 -14.29 7.63 23.83
C ASP A 181 -13.24 8.76 23.86
N LEU A 182 -12.02 8.51 23.35
CA LEU A 182 -10.91 9.47 23.39
C LEU A 182 -11.24 10.79 22.69
N LEU A 183 -11.98 10.70 21.59
CA LEU A 183 -12.46 11.85 20.81
C LEU A 183 -13.96 11.72 20.55
N PRO A 184 -14.69 12.85 20.41
CA PRO A 184 -16.12 12.83 20.09
C PRO A 184 -16.40 12.53 18.61
N VAL A 185 -15.55 11.72 17.97
CA VAL A 185 -15.63 11.32 16.56
C VAL A 185 -15.25 9.85 16.41
N HIS A 186 -15.71 9.23 15.34
CA HIS A 186 -15.36 7.84 15.07
C HIS A 186 -13.89 7.69 14.61
N VAL A 187 -13.31 6.55 14.89
CA VAL A 187 -11.97 6.19 14.41
C VAL A 187 -11.86 6.24 12.88
N THR A 188 -12.94 5.93 12.17
CA THR A 188 -13.06 5.99 10.70
C THR A 188 -12.75 7.38 10.15
N LEU A 189 -13.27 8.45 10.78
CA LEU A 189 -12.97 9.83 10.40
C LEU A 189 -11.48 10.14 10.57
N VAL A 190 -10.91 9.78 11.72
CA VAL A 190 -9.52 10.12 12.04
C VAL A 190 -8.54 9.39 11.11
N VAL A 191 -8.79 8.11 10.83
CA VAL A 191 -7.99 7.31 9.88
C VAL A 191 -8.10 7.88 8.48
N GLY A 192 -9.33 8.16 8.01
CA GLY A 192 -9.56 8.72 6.67
C GLY A 192 -8.87 10.08 6.49
N ALA A 193 -8.97 10.96 7.47
CA ALA A 193 -8.30 12.26 7.45
C ALA A 193 -6.76 12.12 7.42
N ALA A 194 -6.21 11.22 8.24
CA ALA A 194 -4.78 10.93 8.24
C ALA A 194 -4.32 10.41 6.87
N GLU A 195 -5.01 9.44 6.28
CA GLU A 195 -4.67 8.92 4.96
C GLU A 195 -4.72 9.98 3.87
N LEU A 196 -5.75 10.84 3.85
CA LEU A 196 -5.82 11.94 2.88
C LEU A 196 -4.68 12.94 3.03
N LEU A 197 -4.29 13.28 4.26
CA LEU A 197 -3.13 14.13 4.52
C LEU A 197 -1.85 13.50 3.96
N PHE A 198 -1.61 12.22 4.26
CA PHE A 198 -0.44 11.51 3.76
C PHE A 198 -0.49 11.31 2.23
N ALA A 199 -1.66 11.10 1.63
CA ALA A 199 -1.81 11.07 0.19
C ALA A 199 -1.37 12.39 -0.44
N ALA A 200 -1.77 13.54 0.10
CA ALA A 200 -1.33 14.85 -0.35
C ALA A 200 0.20 15.00 -0.24
N LEU A 201 0.81 14.58 0.88
CA LEU A 201 2.26 14.60 1.07
C LEU A 201 2.99 13.68 0.06
N LEU A 202 2.46 12.50 -0.22
CA LEU A 202 3.00 11.58 -1.22
C LEU A 202 2.92 12.18 -2.63
N PHE A 203 1.80 12.81 -3.00
CA PHE A 203 1.66 13.50 -4.28
C PHE A 203 2.66 14.64 -4.44
N THR A 204 2.85 15.48 -3.42
CA THR A 204 3.79 16.58 -3.48
C THR A 204 5.23 16.08 -3.65
N ARG A 205 5.61 15.01 -2.95
CA ARG A 205 6.94 14.37 -3.12
C ARG A 205 7.12 13.74 -4.49
N TRP A 206 6.11 13.07 -5.00
CA TRP A 206 6.12 12.50 -6.33
C TRP A 206 6.35 13.57 -7.40
N ASN A 207 5.58 14.66 -7.37
CA ASN A 207 5.72 15.76 -8.32
C ASN A 207 7.10 16.45 -8.22
N ALA A 208 7.62 16.64 -7.01
CA ALA A 208 8.94 17.17 -6.80
C ALA A 208 10.06 16.24 -7.34
N SER A 209 9.84 14.92 -7.33
CA SER A 209 10.79 13.96 -7.90
C SER A 209 10.84 14.03 -9.43
N ILE A 210 9.66 14.16 -10.07
CA ILE A 210 9.57 14.34 -11.53
C ILE A 210 10.24 15.63 -11.97
N ALA A 211 9.97 16.75 -11.28
CA ALA A 211 10.57 18.04 -11.61
C ALA A 211 12.11 18.01 -11.55
N ARG A 212 12.68 17.33 -10.55
CA ARG A 212 14.14 17.14 -10.44
C ARG A 212 14.72 16.30 -11.57
N SER A 213 14.02 15.23 -11.97
CA SER A 213 14.47 14.37 -13.07
C SER A 213 14.39 15.05 -14.43
N ALA A 214 13.52 16.04 -14.59
CA ALA A 214 13.41 16.83 -15.84
C ALA A 214 14.46 17.97 -15.91
N ALA A 215 15.06 18.35 -14.80
CA ALA A 215 16.07 19.40 -14.70
C ALA A 215 17.52 18.88 -14.74
N ALA A 216 17.71 17.57 -14.63
CA ALA A 216 19.02 16.89 -14.68
C ALA A 216 19.31 16.31 -16.06
#